data_49be5694eeac9aef6f5e539ac1440eca
#
_entry.id   49be5694eeac9aef6f5e539ac1440eca
#
_cell.length_a   1.000
_cell.length_b   1.000
_cell.length_c   1.000
_cell.angle_alpha   90.00
_cell.angle_beta   90.00
_cell.angle_gamma   90.00
#
_symmetry.space_group_name_H-M   'P 1'
#
loop_
_entity.id
_entity.type
_entity.pdbx_description
1 polymer ?
#
loop_
_entity_poly.entity_id
_entity_poly.type
_entity_poly.pdbx_seq_one_letter_code
_entity_poly.pdbx_strand_id
1 'polypeptide(L)'
;MRLISLILLFLLSGTVSAQKVEWYTTTQTSPWVKQKVKPERITTGAEIVLDPAQRLQLITGIGGCFNEMGWDALNALSAEDREAVLQAIFGKDGACFDYCRLPMGANDFAMSFYSSADVAGDFNLVNFNIDRDRYILIPYIKAARQINPDLRIWASPWCPPPWMKTNNHYASAVRPSGEKDVNGLL
;
A
#
# COMPACT_ATOMS: atom_id res chain seq x y z
N MET A 1 -28.26 56.23 -16.98
CA MET A 1 -28.10 54.86 -17.47
C MET A 1 -26.66 54.41 -17.76
N ARG A 2 -25.70 55.29 -18.11
CA ARG A 2 -24.30 54.85 -18.41
C ARG A 2 -23.42 54.54 -17.19
N LEU A 3 -23.74 55.04 -16.00
CA LEU A 3 -22.94 54.76 -14.78
C LEU A 3 -23.22 53.38 -14.15
N ILE A 4 -24.46 52.88 -14.31
CA ILE A 4 -24.87 51.56 -13.77
C ILE A 4 -24.21 50.42 -14.55
N SER A 5 -23.99 50.57 -15.87
CA SER A 5 -23.33 49.58 -16.71
C SER A 5 -21.81 49.38 -16.37
N LEU A 6 -21.13 50.42 -15.86
CA LEU A 6 -19.74 50.31 -15.47
C LEU A 6 -19.56 49.58 -14.13
N ILE A 7 -20.51 49.69 -13.22
CA ILE A 7 -20.45 49.01 -11.90
C ILE A 7 -20.75 47.50 -12.07
N LEU A 8 -21.59 47.11 -13.02
CA LEU A 8 -21.86 45.69 -13.29
C LEU A 8 -20.67 44.97 -13.94
N LEU A 9 -19.81 45.68 -14.68
CA LEU A 9 -18.61 45.08 -15.27
C LEU A 9 -17.50 44.80 -14.25
N PHE A 10 -17.50 45.52 -13.11
CA PHE A 10 -16.47 45.32 -12.04
C PHE A 10 -16.84 44.19 -11.07
N LEU A 11 -18.08 43.74 -11.03
CA LEU A 11 -18.55 42.65 -10.17
C LEU A 11 -18.31 41.25 -10.78
N LEU A 12 -17.88 41.18 -12.04
CA LEU A 12 -17.55 39.93 -12.77
C LEU A 12 -16.05 39.60 -12.73
N SER A 13 -15.22 40.34 -11.98
CA SER A 13 -13.87 39.90 -11.65
C SER A 13 -13.98 38.71 -10.68
N GLY A 14 -14.26 37.53 -11.25
CA GLY A 14 -14.18 36.28 -10.53
C GLY A 14 -12.86 36.22 -9.78
N THR A 15 -12.93 36.01 -8.49
CA THR A 15 -11.74 35.72 -7.67
C THR A 15 -11.08 34.49 -8.27
N VAL A 16 -10.00 34.68 -9.00
CA VAL A 16 -9.10 33.60 -9.37
C VAL A 16 -8.53 33.11 -8.04
N SER A 17 -9.14 32.07 -7.50
CA SER A 17 -8.60 31.39 -6.33
C SER A 17 -7.23 30.83 -6.75
N ALA A 18 -6.17 31.46 -6.27
CA ALA A 18 -4.82 30.98 -6.50
C ALA A 18 -4.74 29.57 -5.87
N GLN A 19 -4.50 28.57 -6.70
CA GLN A 19 -4.35 27.20 -6.25
C GLN A 19 -3.16 27.13 -5.28
N LYS A 20 -3.44 26.70 -4.03
CA LYS A 20 -2.38 26.56 -3.03
C LYS A 20 -1.54 25.34 -3.40
N VAL A 21 -0.26 25.58 -3.68
CA VAL A 21 0.71 24.51 -3.96
C VAL A 21 1.54 24.27 -2.72
N GLU A 22 1.63 23.03 -2.29
CA GLU A 22 2.55 22.56 -1.27
C GLU A 22 3.55 21.61 -1.91
N TRP A 23 4.83 21.86 -1.69
CA TRP A 23 5.91 21.08 -2.24
C TRP A 23 6.76 20.49 -1.12
N TYR A 24 6.95 19.19 -1.15
CA TYR A 24 7.80 18.45 -0.22
C TYR A 24 8.88 17.71 -1.00
N THR A 25 10.11 17.76 -0.50
CA THR A 25 11.25 17.03 -1.07
C THR A 25 11.85 16.09 -0.06
N THR A 26 12.36 14.98 -0.56
CA THR A 26 13.15 14.02 0.21
C THR A 26 14.52 13.88 -0.45
N THR A 27 15.58 14.06 0.34
CA THR A 27 16.96 13.80 -0.05
C THR A 27 17.54 12.74 0.89
N GLN A 28 18.73 12.25 0.58
CA GLN A 28 19.42 11.28 1.44
C GLN A 28 19.60 11.75 2.88
N THR A 29 19.77 13.06 3.08
CA THR A 29 20.07 13.65 4.40
C THR A 29 18.91 14.44 5.00
N SER A 30 17.84 14.68 4.24
CA SER A 30 16.71 15.54 4.64
C SER A 30 15.40 14.98 4.10
N PRO A 31 14.81 13.98 4.79
CA PRO A 31 13.55 13.37 4.36
C PRO A 31 12.36 14.31 4.64
N TRP A 32 11.41 14.34 3.72
CA TRP A 32 10.10 14.97 3.86
C TRP A 32 10.13 16.46 4.29
N VAL A 33 10.99 17.28 3.65
CA VAL A 33 11.12 18.69 3.97
C VAL A 33 10.18 19.52 3.10
N LYS A 34 9.34 20.34 3.75
CA LYS A 34 8.47 21.30 3.07
C LYS A 34 9.30 22.43 2.48
N GLN A 35 9.17 22.65 1.20
CA GLN A 35 9.86 23.70 0.46
C GLN A 35 9.02 24.98 0.39
N LYS A 36 9.71 26.11 0.25
CA LYS A 36 9.06 27.39 -0.05
C LYS A 36 8.71 27.41 -1.55
N VAL A 37 7.42 27.52 -1.85
CA VAL A 37 6.95 27.68 -3.22
C VAL A 37 6.77 29.17 -3.51
N LYS A 38 7.41 29.65 -4.58
CA LYS A 38 7.14 30.96 -5.16
C LYS A 38 6.51 30.75 -6.53
N PRO A 39 5.21 31.01 -6.69
CA PRO A 39 4.58 30.94 -7.99
C PRO A 39 5.19 31.99 -8.91
N GLU A 40 5.71 31.58 -10.04
CA GLU A 40 6.25 32.45 -11.07
C GLU A 40 5.58 32.14 -12.41
N ARG A 41 5.42 33.16 -13.24
CA ARG A 41 4.88 32.96 -14.58
C ARG A 41 6.01 32.41 -15.46
N ILE A 42 5.84 31.18 -15.94
CA ILE A 42 6.81 30.54 -16.82
C ILE A 42 6.75 31.18 -18.19
N THR A 43 7.89 31.67 -18.68
CA THR A 43 8.05 32.28 -20.02
C THR A 43 8.73 31.33 -21.02
N THR A 44 9.28 30.20 -20.54
CA THR A 44 9.95 29.16 -21.34
C THR A 44 9.39 27.79 -20.95
N GLY A 45 9.63 26.75 -21.73
CA GLY A 45 9.09 25.42 -21.52
C GLY A 45 9.36 24.88 -20.10
N ALA A 46 8.33 24.33 -19.45
CA ALA A 46 8.45 23.66 -18.15
C ALA A 46 9.00 22.24 -18.35
N GLU A 47 9.87 21.79 -17.44
CA GLU A 47 10.38 20.40 -17.45
C GLU A 47 9.28 19.40 -17.07
N ILE A 48 8.36 19.80 -16.19
CA ILE A 48 7.21 18.99 -15.75
C ILE A 48 5.94 19.80 -15.98
N VAL A 49 5.03 19.23 -16.75
CA VAL A 49 3.73 19.82 -17.04
C VAL A 49 2.62 18.95 -16.43
N LEU A 50 1.76 19.53 -15.61
CA LEU A 50 0.55 18.89 -15.11
C LEU A 50 -0.61 19.34 -15.97
N ASP A 51 -1.22 18.42 -16.70
CA ASP A 51 -2.41 18.67 -17.51
C ASP A 51 -3.64 17.98 -16.88
N PRO A 52 -4.46 18.69 -16.09
CA PRO A 52 -5.64 18.10 -15.46
C PRO A 52 -6.76 17.73 -16.45
N ALA A 53 -6.67 18.16 -17.70
CA ALA A 53 -7.63 17.78 -18.74
C ALA A 53 -7.31 16.38 -19.31
N GLN A 54 -6.07 15.96 -19.27
CA GLN A 54 -5.64 14.64 -19.71
C GLN A 54 -5.84 13.62 -18.60
N ARG A 55 -7.03 13.01 -18.55
CA ARG A 55 -7.36 11.99 -17.58
C ARG A 55 -6.86 10.62 -18.03
N LEU A 56 -6.10 9.95 -17.17
CA LEU A 56 -5.62 8.58 -17.34
C LEU A 56 -6.46 7.61 -16.47
N GLN A 57 -5.84 6.57 -15.92
CA GLN A 57 -6.53 5.62 -15.03
C GLN A 57 -6.98 6.27 -13.72
N LEU A 58 -8.08 5.77 -13.18
CA LEU A 58 -8.54 6.13 -11.84
C LEU A 58 -7.71 5.37 -10.79
N ILE A 59 -7.03 6.08 -9.90
CA ILE A 59 -6.41 5.49 -8.71
C ILE A 59 -7.52 5.29 -7.67
N THR A 60 -7.82 4.02 -7.36
CA THR A 60 -8.94 3.69 -6.48
C THR A 60 -8.55 3.52 -5.02
N GLY A 61 -7.26 3.53 -4.70
CA GLY A 61 -6.76 3.44 -3.34
C GLY A 61 -5.25 3.30 -3.29
N ILE A 62 -4.69 3.55 -2.11
CA ILE A 62 -3.28 3.43 -1.80
C ILE A 62 -3.12 2.63 -0.51
N GLY A 63 -2.09 1.80 -0.42
CA GLY A 63 -1.86 1.03 0.79
C GLY A 63 -0.56 0.24 0.76
N GLY A 64 -0.39 -0.59 1.77
CA GLY A 64 0.76 -1.46 1.94
C GLY A 64 0.37 -2.94 1.96
N CYS A 65 1.33 -3.79 2.33
CA CYS A 65 1.13 -5.22 2.50
C CYS A 65 1.16 -5.58 3.98
N PHE A 66 0.11 -6.24 4.46
CA PHE A 66 0.14 -6.90 5.76
C PHE A 66 1.18 -8.01 5.75
N ASN A 67 1.93 -8.16 6.84
CA ASN A 67 2.91 -9.23 6.98
C ASN A 67 3.12 -9.57 8.47
N GLU A 68 3.70 -10.75 8.73
CA GLU A 68 3.87 -11.24 10.09
C GLU A 68 4.88 -10.42 10.89
N MET A 69 6.05 -10.11 10.30
CA MET A 69 7.09 -9.33 10.98
C MET A 69 6.60 -7.93 11.35
N GLY A 70 5.76 -7.31 10.50
CA GLY A 70 5.15 -6.02 10.82
C GLY A 70 4.21 -6.09 12.01
N TRP A 71 3.41 -7.15 12.12
CA TRP A 71 2.53 -7.35 13.28
C TRP A 71 3.32 -7.65 14.55
N ASP A 72 4.37 -8.47 14.44
CA ASP A 72 5.26 -8.77 15.56
C ASP A 72 5.94 -7.50 16.09
N ALA A 73 6.48 -6.69 15.18
CA ALA A 73 7.08 -5.39 15.54
C ALA A 73 6.08 -4.45 16.22
N LEU A 74 4.82 -4.39 15.76
CA LEU A 74 3.77 -3.60 16.39
C LEU A 74 3.40 -4.14 17.77
N ASN A 75 3.45 -5.45 17.99
CA ASN A 75 3.17 -6.06 19.28
C ASN A 75 4.32 -5.89 20.30
N ALA A 76 5.54 -5.59 19.85
CA ALA A 76 6.65 -5.24 20.73
C ALA A 76 6.53 -3.82 21.32
N LEU A 77 5.66 -2.99 20.77
CA LEU A 77 5.38 -1.64 21.29
C LEU A 77 4.42 -1.66 22.46
N SER A 78 4.37 -0.56 23.21
CA SER A 78 3.28 -0.32 24.16
C SER A 78 1.93 -0.29 23.42
N ALA A 79 0.83 -0.52 24.14
CA ALA A 79 -0.50 -0.44 23.53
C ALA A 79 -0.79 0.96 22.96
N GLU A 80 -0.32 2.01 23.63
CA GLU A 80 -0.47 3.40 23.21
C GLU A 80 0.33 3.69 21.94
N ASP A 81 1.61 3.31 21.91
CA ASP A 81 2.46 3.51 20.74
C ASP A 81 1.98 2.70 19.53
N ARG A 82 1.54 1.46 19.74
CA ARG A 82 0.94 0.63 18.69
C ARG A 82 -0.29 1.28 18.09
N GLU A 83 -1.20 1.79 18.93
CA GLU A 83 -2.38 2.52 18.46
C GLU A 83 -1.98 3.78 17.68
N ALA A 84 -1.00 4.55 18.17
CA ALA A 84 -0.51 5.74 17.49
C ALA A 84 0.05 5.41 16.09
N VAL A 85 0.82 4.32 15.95
CA VAL A 85 1.34 3.87 14.65
C VAL A 85 0.21 3.42 13.72
N LEU A 86 -0.75 2.66 14.23
CA LEU A 86 -1.90 2.22 13.43
C LEU A 86 -2.73 3.41 12.97
N GLN A 87 -2.96 4.41 13.83
CA GLN A 87 -3.63 5.67 13.47
C GLN A 87 -2.85 6.46 12.41
N ALA A 88 -1.52 6.50 12.51
CA ALA A 88 -0.67 7.16 11.53
C ALA A 88 -0.73 6.48 10.15
N ILE A 89 -0.96 5.17 10.07
CA ILE A 89 -1.04 4.40 8.82
C ILE A 89 -2.46 4.44 8.25
N PHE A 90 -3.48 4.13 9.06
CA PHE A 90 -4.84 3.88 8.58
C PHE A 90 -5.83 5.02 8.89
N GLY A 91 -5.47 5.92 9.80
CA GLY A 91 -6.31 7.04 10.21
C GLY A 91 -6.43 8.12 9.12
N LYS A 92 -7.52 8.87 9.14
CA LYS A 92 -7.83 9.94 8.17
C LYS A 92 -6.82 11.08 8.16
N ASP A 93 -6.18 11.32 9.31
CA ASP A 93 -5.15 12.36 9.46
C ASP A 93 -3.73 11.83 9.24
N GLY A 94 -3.58 10.54 8.97
CA GLY A 94 -2.34 9.85 8.67
C GLY A 94 -2.15 9.59 7.18
N ALA A 95 -1.50 8.47 6.86
CA ALA A 95 -1.30 8.03 5.48
C ALA A 95 -2.61 7.54 4.80
N CYS A 96 -3.65 7.33 5.60
CA CYS A 96 -4.99 6.96 5.16
C CYS A 96 -5.00 5.76 4.19
N PHE A 97 -4.26 4.69 4.52
CA PHE A 97 -4.26 3.48 3.69
C PHE A 97 -5.66 2.89 3.60
N ASP A 98 -6.15 2.70 2.38
CA ASP A 98 -7.50 2.27 2.07
C ASP A 98 -7.58 1.05 1.13
N TYR A 99 -6.42 0.60 0.59
CA TYR A 99 -6.35 -0.55 -0.30
C TYR A 99 -5.06 -1.36 -0.08
N CYS A 100 -5.13 -2.35 0.79
CA CYS A 100 -3.97 -3.13 1.22
C CYS A 100 -3.93 -4.53 0.61
N ARG A 101 -2.73 -5.11 0.58
CA ARG A 101 -2.48 -6.48 0.17
C ARG A 101 -2.39 -7.40 1.37
N LEU A 102 -2.85 -8.64 1.22
CA LEU A 102 -2.64 -9.75 2.14
C LEU A 102 -1.88 -10.87 1.43
N PRO A 103 -0.75 -11.36 1.95
CA PRO A 103 -0.12 -12.57 1.44
C PRO A 103 -0.92 -13.81 1.86
N MET A 104 -1.05 -14.77 0.98
CA MET A 104 -1.59 -16.10 1.27
C MET A 104 -0.42 -17.07 1.39
N GLY A 105 -0.18 -17.59 2.59
CA GLY A 105 1.00 -18.34 2.95
C GLY A 105 2.23 -17.45 3.22
N ALA A 106 3.36 -18.09 3.48
CA ALA A 106 4.59 -17.37 3.80
C ALA A 106 5.06 -16.47 2.65
N ASN A 107 5.70 -15.38 3.02
CA ASN A 107 6.31 -14.39 2.13
C ASN A 107 7.66 -13.97 2.71
N ASP A 108 8.35 -12.98 2.08
CA ASP A 108 9.67 -12.50 2.52
C ASP A 108 9.67 -11.93 3.96
N PHE A 109 8.52 -11.54 4.47
CA PHE A 109 8.33 -10.98 5.82
C PHE A 109 7.53 -11.91 6.74
N ALA A 110 7.49 -13.21 6.44
CA ALA A 110 6.95 -14.23 7.33
C ALA A 110 8.01 -14.66 8.36
N MET A 111 7.58 -15.02 9.55
CA MET A 111 8.45 -15.49 10.64
C MET A 111 9.09 -16.85 10.32
N SER A 112 8.46 -17.65 9.49
CA SER A 112 8.99 -18.93 9.00
C SER A 112 8.23 -19.36 7.74
N PHE A 113 8.74 -20.37 7.05
CA PHE A 113 8.07 -20.97 5.90
C PHE A 113 6.84 -21.75 6.32
N TYR A 114 5.74 -21.55 5.60
CA TYR A 114 4.49 -22.30 5.75
C TYR A 114 3.62 -22.14 4.51
N SER A 115 2.68 -23.04 4.34
CA SER A 115 1.54 -22.87 3.46
C SER A 115 0.25 -23.27 4.17
N SER A 116 -0.88 -22.93 3.59
CA SER A 116 -2.19 -23.34 4.14
C SER A 116 -2.54 -24.80 3.80
N ALA A 117 -1.70 -25.50 3.01
CA ALA A 117 -1.91 -26.86 2.54
C ALA A 117 -0.58 -27.65 2.59
N ASP A 118 -0.02 -27.80 3.79
CA ASP A 118 1.31 -28.43 3.98
C ASP A 118 1.30 -29.97 3.93
N VAL A 119 0.12 -30.60 3.96
CA VAL A 119 0.01 -32.07 3.89
C VAL A 119 0.17 -32.53 2.44
N ALA A 120 1.23 -33.33 2.19
CA ALA A 120 1.54 -33.82 0.86
C ALA A 120 0.41 -34.70 0.29
N GLY A 121 0.02 -34.45 -0.96
CA GLY A 121 -1.00 -35.21 -1.66
C GLY A 121 -2.44 -34.87 -1.25
N ASP A 122 -2.67 -33.87 -0.42
CA ASP A 122 -4.01 -33.46 0.01
C ASP A 122 -4.71 -32.59 -1.06
N PHE A 123 -4.94 -33.17 -2.22
CA PHE A 123 -5.64 -32.49 -3.32
C PHE A 123 -7.12 -32.17 -3.01
N ASN A 124 -7.71 -32.84 -2.05
CA ASN A 124 -9.08 -32.58 -1.60
C ASN A 124 -9.16 -31.49 -0.53
N LEU A 125 -8.02 -30.94 -0.11
CA LEU A 125 -7.90 -29.88 0.89
C LEU A 125 -8.55 -30.21 2.25
N VAL A 126 -8.54 -31.49 2.64
CA VAL A 126 -9.11 -31.96 3.93
C VAL A 126 -8.34 -31.36 5.11
N ASN A 127 -7.03 -31.14 4.94
CA ASN A 127 -6.17 -30.58 5.98
C ASN A 127 -5.84 -29.08 5.74
N PHE A 128 -6.53 -28.46 4.77
CA PHE A 128 -6.34 -27.02 4.55
C PHE A 128 -6.75 -26.23 5.79
N ASN A 129 -5.89 -25.33 6.25
CA ASN A 129 -6.22 -24.47 7.37
C ASN A 129 -5.51 -23.11 7.25
N ILE A 130 -6.05 -22.14 7.97
CA ILE A 130 -5.50 -20.78 8.10
C ILE A 130 -5.24 -20.46 9.58
N ASP A 131 -4.95 -21.46 10.40
CA ASP A 131 -4.81 -21.27 11.84
C ASP A 131 -3.71 -20.29 12.18
N ARG A 132 -2.59 -20.35 11.45
CA ARG A 132 -1.50 -19.37 11.62
C ARG A 132 -1.96 -17.94 11.39
N ASP A 133 -2.71 -17.69 10.33
CA ASP A 133 -3.23 -16.36 10.02
C ASP A 133 -4.23 -15.86 11.07
N ARG A 134 -4.95 -16.77 11.73
CA ARG A 134 -5.88 -16.43 12.83
C ARG A 134 -5.18 -15.80 14.02
N TYR A 135 -3.91 -16.14 14.24
CA TYR A 135 -3.12 -15.60 15.35
C TYR A 135 -2.27 -14.38 14.98
N ILE A 136 -1.97 -14.17 13.71
CA ILE A 136 -1.02 -13.15 13.29
C ILE A 136 -1.67 -12.14 12.34
N LEU A 137 -2.02 -12.52 11.12
CA LEU A 137 -2.48 -11.57 10.10
C LEU A 137 -3.91 -11.08 10.34
N ILE A 138 -4.81 -11.96 10.77
CA ILE A 138 -6.21 -11.56 11.03
C ILE A 138 -6.33 -10.55 12.18
N PRO A 139 -5.62 -10.67 13.32
CA PRO A 139 -5.59 -9.62 14.33
C PRO A 139 -5.07 -8.27 13.79
N TYR A 140 -4.01 -8.27 12.98
CA TYR A 140 -3.50 -7.05 12.36
C TYR A 140 -4.56 -6.39 11.48
N ILE A 141 -5.19 -7.16 10.60
CA ILE A 141 -6.26 -6.67 9.73
C ILE A 141 -7.43 -6.11 10.55
N LYS A 142 -7.82 -6.79 11.62
CA LYS A 142 -8.90 -6.32 12.49
C LYS A 142 -8.56 -4.99 13.16
N ALA A 143 -7.33 -4.84 13.65
CA ALA A 143 -6.85 -3.58 14.23
C ALA A 143 -6.88 -2.45 13.20
N ALA A 144 -6.41 -2.68 11.97
CA ALA A 144 -6.48 -1.71 10.89
C ALA A 144 -7.92 -1.33 10.53
N ARG A 145 -8.84 -2.30 10.48
CA ARG A 145 -10.27 -2.06 10.17
C ARG A 145 -11.06 -1.42 11.29
N GLN A 146 -10.59 -1.46 12.52
CA GLN A 146 -11.18 -0.66 13.60
C GLN A 146 -10.97 0.83 13.37
N ILE A 147 -9.86 1.21 12.75
CA ILE A 147 -9.52 2.59 12.43
C ILE A 147 -10.12 3.00 11.08
N ASN A 148 -9.97 2.15 10.05
CA ASN A 148 -10.54 2.36 8.73
C ASN A 148 -11.49 1.20 8.36
N PRO A 149 -12.78 1.29 8.68
CA PRO A 149 -13.76 0.24 8.37
C PRO A 149 -13.91 -0.06 6.88
N ASP A 150 -13.64 0.94 6.02
CA ASP A 150 -13.77 0.84 4.57
C ASP A 150 -12.50 0.28 3.90
N LEU A 151 -11.50 -0.11 4.69
CA LEU A 151 -10.26 -0.70 4.19
C LEU A 151 -10.56 -1.92 3.32
N ARG A 152 -10.17 -1.82 2.04
CA ARG A 152 -10.26 -2.89 1.06
C ARG A 152 -8.98 -3.71 1.06
N ILE A 153 -9.13 -5.01 0.88
CA ILE A 153 -8.01 -5.93 0.92
C ILE A 153 -8.10 -6.86 -0.28
N TRP A 154 -6.97 -7.08 -0.93
CA TRP A 154 -6.80 -8.15 -1.90
C TRP A 154 -5.74 -9.12 -1.42
N ALA A 155 -5.91 -10.39 -1.71
CA ALA A 155 -5.00 -11.43 -1.30
C ALA A 155 -4.29 -12.03 -2.50
N SER A 156 -3.04 -12.43 -2.32
CA SER A 156 -2.26 -13.10 -3.36
C SER A 156 -1.46 -14.25 -2.80
N PRO A 157 -1.52 -15.44 -3.41
CA PRO A 157 -0.63 -16.53 -3.07
C PRO A 157 0.81 -16.16 -3.45
N TRP A 158 1.75 -16.52 -2.58
CA TRP A 158 3.17 -16.27 -2.79
C TRP A 158 3.88 -17.49 -3.33
N CYS A 159 3.62 -18.63 -2.75
CA CYS A 159 4.28 -19.86 -3.11
C CYS A 159 3.32 -21.05 -3.00
N PRO A 160 3.35 -21.99 -3.95
CA PRO A 160 2.69 -23.27 -3.77
C PRO A 160 3.29 -24.05 -2.57
N PRO A 161 2.55 -24.98 -1.98
CA PRO A 161 3.10 -25.85 -0.95
C PRO A 161 4.38 -26.53 -1.43
N PRO A 162 5.38 -26.71 -0.56
CA PRO A 162 6.67 -27.32 -0.94
C PRO A 162 6.54 -28.66 -1.64
N TRP A 163 5.59 -29.51 -1.22
CA TRP A 163 5.38 -30.83 -1.80
C TRP A 163 4.88 -30.79 -3.27
N MET A 164 4.38 -29.62 -3.75
CA MET A 164 4.00 -29.42 -5.15
C MET A 164 5.17 -28.90 -6.00
N LYS A 165 6.34 -28.70 -5.42
CA LYS A 165 7.49 -28.10 -6.11
C LYS A 165 8.61 -29.11 -6.29
N THR A 166 9.32 -29.03 -7.40
CA THR A 166 10.42 -29.93 -7.77
C THR A 166 11.59 -29.86 -6.77
N ASN A 167 11.80 -28.74 -6.12
CA ASN A 167 12.84 -28.57 -5.10
C ASN A 167 12.36 -28.87 -3.66
N ASN A 168 11.10 -29.25 -3.49
CA ASN A 168 10.47 -29.51 -2.19
C ASN A 168 10.78 -28.42 -1.14
N HIS A 169 10.84 -27.17 -1.59
CA HIS A 169 11.16 -26.04 -0.74
C HIS A 169 10.27 -24.84 -1.05
N TYR A 170 9.95 -24.06 -0.02
CA TYR A 170 9.15 -22.85 -0.14
C TYR A 170 9.71 -21.87 -1.18
N ALA A 171 11.00 -21.52 -1.07
CA ALA A 171 11.64 -20.55 -1.92
C ALA A 171 12.23 -21.15 -3.19
N SER A 172 12.32 -20.30 -4.23
CA SER A 172 12.94 -20.58 -5.53
C SER A 172 12.37 -21.77 -6.30
N ALA A 173 12.96 -22.05 -7.44
CA ALA A 173 12.67 -23.20 -8.31
C ALA A 173 13.98 -23.80 -8.83
N VAL A 174 14.97 -23.97 -7.95
CA VAL A 174 16.25 -24.57 -8.30
C VAL A 174 16.21 -26.04 -7.89
N ARG A 175 16.50 -26.93 -8.85
CA ARG A 175 16.64 -28.37 -8.58
C ARG A 175 17.86 -28.66 -7.69
N PRO A 176 17.90 -29.82 -7.00
CA PRO A 176 19.08 -30.23 -6.23
C PRO A 176 20.36 -30.27 -7.06
N SER A 177 20.27 -30.44 -8.38
CA SER A 177 21.39 -30.36 -9.34
C SER A 177 21.96 -28.93 -9.53
N GLY A 178 21.29 -27.90 -9.00
CA GLY A 178 21.67 -26.50 -9.22
C GLY A 178 21.09 -25.88 -10.49
N GLU A 179 20.39 -26.67 -11.31
CA GLU A 179 19.71 -26.16 -12.51
C GLU A 179 18.43 -25.46 -12.17
N LYS A 180 18.16 -24.31 -12.83
CA LYS A 180 16.88 -23.62 -12.72
C LYS A 180 15.77 -24.49 -13.33
N ASP A 181 14.73 -24.74 -12.56
CA ASP A 181 13.51 -25.34 -13.06
C ASP A 181 12.56 -24.23 -13.51
N VAL A 182 12.31 -24.17 -14.81
CA VAL A 182 11.52 -23.10 -15.42
C VAL A 182 10.06 -23.12 -14.93
N ASN A 183 9.55 -24.28 -14.57
CA ASN A 183 8.18 -24.46 -14.12
C ASN A 183 8.05 -24.54 -12.59
N GLY A 184 9.05 -25.03 -11.89
CA GLY A 184 9.10 -25.13 -10.43
C GLY A 184 8.04 -25.99 -9.76
N LEU A 185 7.06 -26.49 -10.51
CA LEU A 185 5.96 -27.33 -10.06
C LEU A 185 6.14 -28.76 -10.54
N LEU A 186 5.62 -29.73 -9.76
CA LEU A 186 5.55 -31.15 -10.13
C LEU A 186 4.44 -31.39 -11.14
#